data_4b5babd2b891ea4a6af7f40f76edad56
#
_entry.id   4b5babd2b891ea4a6af7f40f76edad56
#
_cell.length_a   1.000
_cell.length_b   1.000
_cell.length_c   1.000
_cell.angle_alpha   90.00
_cell.angle_beta   90.00
_cell.angle_gamma   90.00
#
_symmetry.space_group_name_H-M   'P 1'
#
loop_
_entity.id
_entity.type
_entity.pdbx_description
1 polymer ?
#
loop_
_entity_poly.entity_id
_entity_poly.type
_entity_poly.pdbx_seq_one_letter_code
_entity_poly.pdbx_strand_id
1 'polypeptide(L)'
;MCIRDRLLTQYHLQRQVIGVKGEVILLENNDLALTETLFMTNGCYIVPKQPNRFLIGATSEFNNYSVGTTDEGMDWLLRHAYHRVPQLKDSHILKKWSGVRPYTEKEMPVMDQIDDGLYVISGHYRNGILLSPIIGRDIANWLLSGIKPSRYSSFTVTRGNIHEMYH
;
A
#
# COMPACT_ATOMS: atom_id res chain seq x y z
N MET A 1 -1.49 -2.24 -10.53
CA MET A 1 -2.52 -1.18 -10.37
C MET A 1 -3.71 -1.79 -9.67
N CYS A 2 -4.09 -1.29 -8.50
CA CYS A 2 -5.32 -1.73 -7.83
C CYS A 2 -6.52 -1.08 -8.53
N ILE A 3 -7.20 -1.83 -9.39
CA ILE A 3 -8.41 -1.38 -10.10
C ILE A 3 -9.58 -1.17 -9.13
N ARG A 4 -9.57 -1.86 -8.01
CA ARG A 4 -10.65 -1.89 -7.00
C ARG A 4 -10.99 -0.52 -6.40
N ASP A 5 -10.02 0.40 -6.27
CA ASP A 5 -10.30 1.72 -5.69
C ASP A 5 -11.22 2.55 -6.60
N ARG A 6 -11.08 2.39 -7.92
CA ARG A 6 -11.97 3.00 -8.91
C ARG A 6 -13.36 2.38 -8.93
N LEU A 7 -13.49 1.08 -8.66
CA LEU A 7 -14.79 0.42 -8.57
C LEU A 7 -15.61 0.91 -7.37
N LEU A 8 -14.93 1.37 -6.30
CA LEU A 8 -15.61 1.86 -5.10
C LEU A 8 -16.19 3.27 -5.26
N THR A 9 -15.69 4.08 -6.19
CA THR A 9 -16.19 5.46 -6.39
C THR A 9 -17.67 5.50 -6.78
N GLN A 10 -18.16 4.50 -7.50
CA GLN A 10 -19.58 4.42 -7.90
C GLN A 10 -20.54 4.13 -6.72
N TYR A 11 -20.02 3.66 -5.58
CA TYR A 11 -20.84 3.32 -4.41
C TYR A 11 -20.94 4.46 -3.40
N HIS A 12 -20.33 5.61 -3.65
CA HIS A 12 -20.39 6.81 -2.79
C HIS A 12 -20.21 6.49 -1.30
N LEU A 13 -19.17 5.73 -0.99
CA LEU A 13 -18.88 5.36 0.39
C LEU A 13 -18.49 6.61 1.20
N GLN A 14 -19.01 6.76 2.43
CA GLN A 14 -18.64 7.87 3.32
C GLN A 14 -17.13 7.87 3.63
N ARG A 15 -16.51 6.70 3.69
CA ARG A 15 -15.07 6.56 3.82
C ARG A 15 -14.49 6.22 2.46
N GLN A 16 -13.84 7.21 1.85
CA GLN A 16 -13.19 7.02 0.56
C GLN A 16 -11.90 6.22 0.67
N VAL A 17 -11.66 5.38 -0.32
CA VAL A 17 -10.40 4.69 -0.52
C VAL A 17 -9.66 5.39 -1.65
N ILE A 18 -8.54 6.03 -1.33
CA ILE A 18 -7.70 6.73 -2.30
C ILE A 18 -6.43 5.95 -2.60
N GLY A 19 -5.85 6.19 -3.75
CA GLY A 19 -4.56 5.60 -4.14
C GLY A 19 -3.39 6.41 -3.63
N VAL A 20 -2.41 5.73 -3.02
CA VAL A 20 -1.11 6.32 -2.70
C VAL A 20 -0.04 5.60 -3.51
N LYS A 21 0.49 6.29 -4.51
CA LYS A 21 1.58 5.77 -5.33
C LYS A 21 2.86 5.67 -4.51
N GLY A 22 3.55 4.55 -4.64
CA GLY A 22 4.87 4.34 -4.09
C GLY A 22 5.80 3.78 -5.13
N GLU A 23 6.98 4.35 -5.23
CA GLU A 23 8.03 3.91 -6.13
C GLU A 23 9.14 3.21 -5.36
N VAL A 24 9.76 2.24 -5.99
CA VAL A 24 10.85 1.46 -5.42
C VAL A 24 11.89 1.14 -6.47
N ILE A 25 13.11 0.89 -6.01
CA ILE A 25 14.25 0.53 -6.83
C ILE A 25 14.96 -0.69 -6.23
N LEU A 26 15.37 -1.62 -7.06
CA LEU A 26 16.19 -2.76 -6.69
C LEU A 26 17.61 -2.54 -7.19
N LEU A 27 18.55 -2.55 -6.25
CA LEU A 27 19.97 -2.44 -6.50
C LEU A 27 20.67 -3.78 -6.29
N GLU A 28 21.81 -3.97 -6.95
CA GLU A 28 22.72 -5.08 -6.73
C GLU A 28 24.11 -4.56 -6.41
N ASN A 29 24.73 -5.07 -5.32
CA ASN A 29 26.07 -4.71 -4.90
C ASN A 29 26.74 -5.94 -4.25
N ASN A 30 27.79 -6.47 -4.87
CA ASN A 30 28.45 -7.67 -4.42
C ASN A 30 29.38 -7.45 -3.22
N ASP A 31 29.77 -6.21 -2.97
CA ASP A 31 30.75 -5.85 -1.94
C ASP A 31 30.09 -5.34 -0.66
N LEU A 32 28.76 -5.20 -0.65
CA LEU A 32 28.00 -4.70 0.50
C LEU A 32 27.43 -5.85 1.33
N ALA A 33 27.91 -5.97 2.55
CA ALA A 33 27.39 -6.90 3.56
C ALA A 33 26.41 -6.17 4.50
N LEU A 34 25.15 -6.04 4.09
CA LEU A 34 24.06 -5.51 4.91
C LEU A 34 23.01 -6.60 5.08
N THR A 35 22.71 -6.98 6.32
CA THR A 35 21.78 -8.07 6.67
C THR A 35 20.47 -7.55 7.27
N GLU A 36 20.48 -6.36 7.88
CA GLU A 36 19.37 -5.78 8.56
C GLU A 36 18.59 -4.82 7.66
N THR A 37 17.27 -4.78 7.85
CA THR A 37 16.43 -3.76 7.24
C THR A 37 16.62 -2.42 7.95
N LEU A 38 16.91 -1.38 7.19
CA LEU A 38 17.04 -0.02 7.70
C LEU A 38 15.78 0.78 7.38
N PHE A 39 15.14 1.34 8.41
CA PHE A 39 14.04 2.29 8.26
C PHE A 39 14.52 3.70 8.62
N MET A 40 14.18 4.67 7.79
CA MET A 40 14.52 6.07 7.99
C MET A 40 13.27 6.87 8.39
N THR A 41 13.47 7.93 9.16
CA THR A 41 12.37 8.77 9.69
C THR A 41 11.53 9.45 8.61
N ASN A 42 12.08 9.64 7.42
CA ASN A 42 11.40 10.19 6.26
C ASN A 42 10.55 9.18 5.46
N GLY A 43 10.46 7.93 5.96
CA GLY A 43 9.70 6.84 5.32
C GLY A 43 10.44 6.05 4.25
N CYS A 44 11.68 6.43 3.92
CA CYS A 44 12.55 5.61 3.09
C CYS A 44 13.06 4.40 3.87
N TYR A 45 13.28 3.29 3.18
CA TYR A 45 13.84 2.07 3.77
C TYR A 45 14.78 1.37 2.80
N ILE A 46 15.70 0.56 3.37
CA ILE A 46 16.60 -0.32 2.64
C ILE A 46 16.36 -1.73 3.17
N VAL A 47 15.91 -2.63 2.29
CA VAL A 47 15.63 -4.03 2.65
C VAL A 47 16.61 -4.94 1.90
N PRO A 48 17.53 -5.60 2.60
CA PRO A 48 18.30 -6.68 2.01
C PRO A 48 17.35 -7.78 1.53
N LYS A 49 17.58 -8.25 0.32
CA LYS A 49 16.89 -9.40 -0.25
C LYS A 49 17.87 -10.55 -0.34
N GLN A 50 17.95 -11.31 -1.28
CA GLN A 50 18.95 -12.36 -1.41
C GLN A 50 20.38 -11.78 -1.50
N PRO A 51 21.43 -12.60 -1.37
CA PRO A 51 22.78 -12.08 -1.34
C PRO A 51 22.97 -11.02 -2.40
N ASN A 52 23.57 -9.90 -2.02
CA ASN A 52 23.91 -8.76 -2.85
C ASN A 52 22.76 -7.90 -3.40
N ARG A 53 21.49 -8.12 -3.06
CA ARG A 53 20.37 -7.31 -3.55
C ARG A 53 19.73 -6.48 -2.46
N PHE A 54 19.40 -5.23 -2.79
CA PHE A 54 18.88 -4.24 -1.85
C PHE A 54 17.69 -3.53 -2.46
N LEU A 55 16.52 -3.69 -1.82
CA LEU A 55 15.31 -2.99 -2.20
C LEU A 55 15.26 -1.66 -1.47
N ILE A 56 15.26 -0.56 -2.23
CA ILE A 56 15.11 0.81 -1.72
C ILE A 56 13.68 1.25 -1.95
N GLY A 57 13.01 1.70 -0.94
CA GLY A 57 11.61 2.16 -1.00
C GLY A 57 11.28 3.09 0.16
N ALA A 58 10.15 3.72 0.15
CA ALA A 58 9.35 3.98 -1.01
C ALA A 58 8.87 5.42 -0.96
N THR A 59 8.64 5.99 -2.12
CA THR A 59 7.92 7.27 -2.20
C THR A 59 6.48 7.11 -1.72
N SER A 60 5.80 8.22 -1.45
CA SER A 60 4.40 8.23 -1.07
C SER A 60 3.73 9.47 -1.64
N GLU A 61 2.98 9.30 -2.72
CA GLU A 61 2.26 10.36 -3.41
C GLU A 61 0.76 10.09 -3.33
N PHE A 62 0.07 10.91 -2.57
CA PHE A 62 -1.37 10.79 -2.36
C PHE A 62 -2.15 11.20 -3.62
N ASN A 63 -3.28 10.52 -3.86
CA ASN A 63 -4.14 10.71 -5.03
C ASN A 63 -3.43 10.53 -6.38
N ASN A 64 -2.32 9.80 -6.39
CA ASN A 64 -1.59 9.49 -7.62
C ASN A 64 -1.82 8.04 -8.03
N TYR A 65 -2.34 7.85 -9.24
CA TYR A 65 -2.66 6.56 -9.85
C TYR A 65 -1.81 6.28 -11.11
N SER A 66 -0.81 7.11 -11.38
CA SER A 66 0.04 6.96 -12.56
C SER A 66 0.88 5.68 -12.49
N VAL A 67 1.16 5.12 -13.64
CA VAL A 67 1.99 3.93 -13.80
C VAL A 67 3.43 4.32 -14.10
N GLY A 68 4.38 3.53 -13.61
CA GLY A 68 5.81 3.75 -13.83
C GLY A 68 6.45 4.63 -12.76
N THR A 69 7.74 4.83 -12.89
CA THR A 69 8.55 5.61 -11.95
C THR A 69 8.85 6.99 -12.53
N THR A 70 9.09 7.95 -11.64
CA THR A 70 9.53 9.31 -12.00
C THR A 70 11.02 9.47 -11.70
N ASP A 71 11.67 10.37 -12.41
CA ASP A 71 13.09 10.67 -12.16
C ASP A 71 13.25 11.31 -10.77
N GLU A 72 12.34 12.18 -10.37
CA GLU A 72 12.33 12.81 -9.04
C GLU A 72 12.21 11.78 -7.91
N GLY A 73 11.32 10.79 -8.08
CA GLY A 73 11.14 9.71 -7.12
C GLY A 73 12.37 8.82 -7.01
N MET A 74 12.98 8.50 -8.14
CA MET A 74 14.22 7.71 -8.17
C MET A 74 15.39 8.46 -7.54
N ASP A 75 15.57 9.73 -7.84
CA ASP A 75 16.61 10.59 -7.27
C ASP A 75 16.40 10.75 -5.75
N TRP A 76 15.16 10.91 -5.30
CA TRP A 76 14.84 10.98 -3.89
C TRP A 76 15.25 9.69 -3.16
N LEU A 77 14.88 8.53 -3.68
CA LEU A 77 15.21 7.23 -3.10
C LEU A 77 16.72 7.01 -3.04
N LEU A 78 17.43 7.24 -4.14
CA LEU A 78 18.87 7.03 -4.23
C LEU A 78 19.63 7.99 -3.32
N ARG A 79 19.25 9.26 -3.27
CA ARG A 79 19.87 10.26 -2.38
C ARG A 79 19.80 9.84 -0.92
N HIS A 80 18.61 9.39 -0.45
CA HIS A 80 18.44 8.97 0.93
C HIS A 80 19.16 7.65 1.23
N ALA A 81 19.13 6.71 0.31
CA ALA A 81 19.86 5.45 0.43
C ALA A 81 21.37 5.67 0.50
N TYR A 82 21.93 6.48 -0.38
CA TYR A 82 23.36 6.78 -0.44
C TYR A 82 23.84 7.60 0.76
N HIS A 83 22.99 8.46 1.29
CA HIS A 83 23.31 9.17 2.53
C HIS A 83 23.43 8.21 3.72
N ARG A 84 22.56 7.18 3.77
CA ARG A 84 22.55 6.22 4.88
C ARG A 84 23.58 5.10 4.71
N VAL A 85 23.78 4.62 3.50
CA VAL A 85 24.72 3.55 3.12
C VAL A 85 25.48 3.99 1.87
N PRO A 86 26.59 4.71 2.02
CA PRO A 86 27.34 5.29 0.90
C PRO A 86 27.82 4.28 -0.14
N GLN A 87 28.08 3.03 0.27
CA GLN A 87 28.54 1.95 -0.61
C GLN A 87 27.49 1.58 -1.68
N LEU A 88 26.21 1.94 -1.49
CA LEU A 88 25.17 1.73 -2.49
C LEU A 88 25.37 2.58 -3.75
N LYS A 89 26.24 3.59 -3.73
CA LYS A 89 26.59 4.39 -4.92
C LYS A 89 27.21 3.57 -6.04
N ASP A 90 27.92 2.50 -5.66
CA ASP A 90 28.62 1.63 -6.60
C ASP A 90 27.74 0.45 -7.07
N SER A 91 26.45 0.49 -6.75
CA SER A 91 25.49 -0.57 -7.06
C SER A 91 24.96 -0.46 -8.48
N HIS A 92 24.64 -1.61 -9.07
CA HIS A 92 23.89 -1.69 -10.33
C HIS A 92 22.39 -1.62 -10.09
N ILE A 93 21.68 -0.84 -10.91
CA ILE A 93 20.22 -0.79 -10.89
C ILE A 93 19.68 -2.00 -11.64
N LEU A 94 19.00 -2.92 -10.94
CA LEU A 94 18.38 -4.08 -11.56
C LEU A 94 16.97 -3.80 -12.06
N LYS A 95 16.17 -3.06 -11.26
CA LYS A 95 14.76 -2.83 -11.57
C LYS A 95 14.22 -1.60 -10.85
N LYS A 96 13.30 -0.90 -11.54
CA LYS A 96 12.48 0.20 -10.99
C LYS A 96 11.02 -0.13 -11.23
N TRP A 97 10.14 0.13 -10.26
CA TRP A 97 8.69 -0.02 -10.45
C TRP A 97 7.91 0.80 -9.45
N SER A 98 6.64 0.94 -9.70
CA SER A 98 5.70 1.59 -8.79
C SER A 98 4.49 0.69 -8.51
N GLY A 99 3.79 1.01 -7.43
CA GLY A 99 2.53 0.42 -7.08
C GLY A 99 1.63 1.42 -6.36
N VAL A 100 0.33 1.21 -6.43
CA VAL A 100 -0.64 2.07 -5.75
C VAL A 100 -1.21 1.32 -4.56
N ARG A 101 -1.05 1.92 -3.37
CA ARG A 101 -1.56 1.39 -2.10
C ARG A 101 -2.95 1.95 -1.85
N PRO A 102 -3.93 1.13 -1.44
CA PRO A 102 -5.24 1.62 -1.02
C PRO A 102 -5.14 2.26 0.36
N TYR A 103 -5.41 3.54 0.45
CA TYR A 103 -5.37 4.33 1.67
C TYR A 103 -6.77 4.83 2.02
N THR A 104 -7.08 4.85 3.29
CA THR A 104 -8.27 5.47 3.85
C THR A 104 -7.88 6.48 4.90
N GLU A 105 -8.73 7.46 5.14
CA GLU A 105 -8.51 8.42 6.21
C GLU A 105 -8.23 7.72 7.54
N LYS A 106 -7.23 8.21 8.29
CA LYS A 106 -6.75 7.64 9.56
C LYS A 106 -6.22 6.19 9.45
N GLU A 107 -5.88 5.74 8.24
CA GLU A 107 -5.37 4.39 7.98
C GLU A 107 -6.30 3.25 8.47
N MET A 108 -7.59 3.55 8.62
CA MET A 108 -8.61 2.57 9.06
C MET A 108 -9.16 1.81 7.85
N PRO A 109 -8.94 0.50 7.75
CA PRO A 109 -9.45 -0.27 6.61
C PRO A 109 -10.97 -0.20 6.48
N VAL A 110 -11.44 -0.51 5.28
CA VAL A 110 -12.86 -0.73 4.99
C VAL A 110 -13.10 -2.22 4.88
N MET A 111 -14.02 -2.74 5.69
CA MET A 111 -14.43 -4.15 5.68
C MET A 111 -15.94 -4.22 5.92
N ASP A 112 -16.70 -4.28 4.85
CA ASP A 112 -18.15 -4.28 4.95
C ASP A 112 -18.84 -5.02 3.81
N GLN A 113 -20.08 -5.43 4.04
CA GLN A 113 -21.00 -5.80 2.98
C GLN A 113 -21.76 -4.53 2.58
N ILE A 114 -21.53 -4.05 1.36
CA ILE A 114 -22.08 -2.78 0.87
C ILE A 114 -23.35 -2.97 0.03
N ASP A 115 -23.61 -4.19 -0.41
CA ASP A 115 -24.82 -4.59 -1.09
C ASP A 115 -25.07 -6.10 -0.92
N ASP A 116 -26.22 -6.61 -1.38
CA ASP A 116 -26.48 -8.05 -1.36
C ASP A 116 -25.41 -8.79 -2.17
N GLY A 117 -24.74 -9.74 -1.52
CA GLY A 117 -23.62 -10.47 -2.11
C GLY A 117 -22.36 -9.66 -2.44
N LEU A 118 -22.30 -8.35 -2.12
CA LEU A 118 -21.16 -7.50 -2.43
C LEU A 118 -20.40 -7.06 -1.18
N TYR A 119 -19.19 -7.55 -1.04
CA TYR A 119 -18.29 -7.27 0.08
C TYR A 119 -17.10 -6.41 -0.35
N VAL A 120 -16.72 -5.46 0.48
CA VAL A 120 -15.55 -4.60 0.27
C VAL A 120 -14.55 -4.80 1.38
N ILE A 121 -13.34 -5.19 1.00
CA ILE A 121 -12.18 -5.32 1.89
C ILE A 121 -11.03 -4.54 1.25
N SER A 122 -10.76 -3.33 1.75
CA SER A 122 -9.76 -2.42 1.18
C SER A 122 -9.19 -1.46 2.22
N GLY A 123 -8.29 -0.57 1.82
CA GLY A 123 -7.78 0.48 2.67
C GLY A 123 -6.70 0.06 3.68
N HIS A 124 -6.09 -1.10 3.52
CA HIS A 124 -5.06 -1.61 4.45
C HIS A 124 -3.71 -0.90 4.33
N TYR A 125 -3.58 0.01 3.38
CA TYR A 125 -2.39 0.81 3.12
C TYR A 125 -1.10 -0.03 3.09
N ARG A 126 -0.26 0.07 4.13
CA ARG A 126 1.03 -0.66 4.23
C ARG A 126 0.90 -2.06 4.84
N ASN A 127 -0.23 -2.36 5.49
CA ASN A 127 -0.41 -3.57 6.30
C ASN A 127 -1.14 -4.70 5.56
N GLY A 128 -1.52 -4.53 4.29
CA GLY A 128 -2.37 -5.48 3.58
C GLY A 128 -1.77 -6.89 3.48
N ILE A 129 -0.49 -7.02 3.18
CA ILE A 129 0.19 -8.32 3.11
C ILE A 129 0.31 -8.97 4.50
N LEU A 130 0.73 -8.20 5.50
CA LEU A 130 0.88 -8.67 6.88
C LEU A 130 -0.42 -9.24 7.46
N LEU A 131 -1.53 -8.54 7.20
CA LEU A 131 -2.85 -8.90 7.75
C LEU A 131 -3.61 -9.90 6.88
N SER A 132 -3.15 -10.20 5.66
CA SER A 132 -3.88 -11.04 4.72
C SER A 132 -4.26 -12.45 5.25
N PRO A 133 -3.43 -13.15 6.05
CA PRO A 133 -3.81 -14.49 6.52
C PRO A 133 -5.01 -14.47 7.48
N ILE A 134 -5.00 -13.53 8.44
CA ILE A 134 -6.10 -13.43 9.42
C ILE A 134 -7.37 -12.89 8.78
N ILE A 135 -7.23 -11.87 7.94
CA ILE A 135 -8.37 -11.28 7.23
C ILE A 135 -8.98 -12.29 6.27
N GLY A 136 -8.16 -13.01 5.50
CA GLY A 136 -8.66 -14.04 4.58
C GLY A 136 -9.48 -15.12 5.28
N ARG A 137 -9.00 -15.63 6.42
CA ARG A 137 -9.74 -16.59 7.25
C ARG A 137 -11.06 -16.01 7.75
N ASP A 138 -11.02 -14.80 8.28
CA ASP A 138 -12.21 -14.18 8.87
C ASP A 138 -13.28 -13.83 7.82
N ILE A 139 -12.85 -13.38 6.65
CA ILE A 139 -13.76 -13.12 5.53
C ILE A 139 -14.38 -14.42 5.02
N ALA A 140 -13.61 -15.50 4.89
CA ALA A 140 -14.14 -16.80 4.51
C ALA A 140 -15.23 -17.26 5.49
N ASN A 141 -14.99 -17.16 6.80
CA ASN A 141 -15.98 -17.49 7.83
C ASN A 141 -17.22 -16.60 7.74
N TRP A 142 -17.04 -15.30 7.52
CA TRP A 142 -18.16 -14.38 7.34
C TRP A 142 -19.02 -14.73 6.13
N LEU A 143 -18.41 -15.01 4.98
CA LEU A 143 -19.13 -15.40 3.77
C LEU A 143 -19.92 -16.71 3.96
N LEU A 144 -19.36 -17.66 4.71
CA LEU A 144 -20.01 -18.95 4.95
C LEU A 144 -21.14 -18.87 6.00
N SER A 145 -20.97 -18.05 7.03
CA SER A 145 -21.92 -17.96 8.16
C SER A 145 -22.93 -16.82 8.02
N GLY A 146 -22.69 -15.85 7.16
CA GLY A 146 -23.43 -14.59 7.11
C GLY A 146 -23.15 -13.64 8.29
N ILE A 147 -22.27 -14.02 9.22
CA ILE A 147 -22.02 -13.26 10.46
C ILE A 147 -20.72 -12.48 10.35
N LYS A 148 -20.82 -11.13 10.34
CA LYS A 148 -19.65 -10.24 10.35
C LYS A 148 -18.89 -10.40 11.68
N PRO A 149 -17.59 -10.64 11.68
CA PRO A 149 -16.79 -10.70 12.91
C PRO A 149 -16.84 -9.37 13.66
N SER A 150 -17.12 -9.44 14.99
CA SER A 150 -17.27 -8.25 15.84
C SER A 150 -16.05 -7.33 15.84
N ARG A 151 -14.84 -7.89 15.68
CA ARG A 151 -13.59 -7.12 15.57
C ARG A 151 -13.55 -6.17 14.36
N TYR A 152 -14.43 -6.34 13.37
CA TYR A 152 -14.54 -5.48 12.19
C TYR A 152 -15.70 -4.47 12.27
N SER A 153 -16.34 -4.34 13.42
CA SER A 153 -17.43 -3.37 13.60
C SER A 153 -17.01 -1.92 13.33
N SER A 154 -15.78 -1.55 13.68
CA SER A 154 -15.22 -0.21 13.42
C SER A 154 -14.82 0.04 11.95
N PHE A 155 -14.81 -0.99 11.12
CA PHE A 155 -14.40 -0.92 9.71
C PHE A 155 -15.60 -0.85 8.76
N THR A 156 -16.78 -0.64 9.29
CA THR A 156 -18.03 -0.48 8.55
C THR A 156 -18.02 0.81 7.74
N VAL A 157 -18.63 0.75 6.58
CA VAL A 157 -18.81 1.90 5.69
C VAL A 157 -20.29 2.12 5.47
N THR A 158 -20.81 3.24 5.93
CA THR A 158 -22.16 3.67 5.58
C THR A 158 -22.16 4.19 4.14
N ARG A 159 -23.18 3.84 3.34
CA ARG A 159 -23.44 4.52 2.07
C ARG A 159 -23.83 5.99 2.38
N GLY A 160 -23.21 6.95 1.70
CA GLY A 160 -23.71 8.32 1.71
C GLY A 160 -25.12 8.32 1.11
N ASN A 161 -26.07 9.02 1.73
CA ASN A 161 -27.39 9.20 1.17
C ASN A 161 -27.23 9.99 -0.13
N ILE A 162 -27.53 9.37 -1.27
CA ILE A 162 -27.48 9.99 -2.60
C ILE A 162 -28.38 11.25 -2.67
N HIS A 163 -29.39 11.33 -1.82
CA HIS A 163 -30.33 12.46 -1.76
C HIS A 163 -29.76 13.75 -1.15
N GLU A 164 -28.66 13.71 -0.40
CA GLU A 164 -28.07 14.92 0.20
C GLU A 164 -27.01 15.61 -0.68
N MET A 165 -26.64 15.01 -1.82
CA MET A 165 -25.61 15.55 -2.72
C MET A 165 -26.14 16.45 -3.84
N TYR A 166 -27.45 16.63 -3.94
CA TYR A 166 -28.11 17.45 -5.01
C TYR A 166 -28.89 18.64 -4.47
N HIS A 167 -28.55 19.13 -3.28
CA HIS A 167 -29.11 20.39 -2.76
C HIS A 167 -28.03 21.42 -2.49
#